data_deae9369a5918b4e9693cfa8f66b1d19
#
_entry.id   deae9369a5918b4e9693cfa8f66b1d19
#
_cell.length_a   1.000
_cell.length_b   1.000
_cell.length_c   1.000
_cell.angle_alpha   90.00
_cell.angle_beta   90.00
_cell.angle_gamma   90.00
#
_symmetry.space_group_name_H-M   'P 1'
#
loop_
_entity.id
_entity.type
_entity.pdbx_description
1 polymer ?
#
loop_
_entity_poly.entity_id
_entity_poly.type
_entity_poly.pdbx_seq_one_letter_code
_entity_poly.pdbx_strand_id
1 'polypeptide(L)'
;TRSRTTIFTVITIVVGLLAIELLARGAFFVVGRYGGWGYTAYDYAYRPYIGFAYQPYEGGRDRYGFTLDTNDDPTRDLTEKDTCEFRVFMLGGSTVLGRFLESKDGTLPARLERLLNEQSSEGIVYQVINAGKPAYISVQTFLEHALYIKYSLRPDFVVHFDGSNDSIGYPKYWPKEEYSGVQDNLHRYTEELFS
;
A
#
# COMPACT_ATOMS: atom_id res chain seq x y z
N THR A 1 -14.49 -58.99 2.06
CA THR A 1 -14.46 -58.16 0.81
C THR A 1 -14.91 -56.74 1.07
N ARG A 2 -16.03 -56.47 1.76
CA ARG A 2 -16.53 -55.09 2.05
C ARG A 2 -15.50 -54.16 2.71
N SER A 3 -14.75 -54.67 3.70
CA SER A 3 -13.74 -53.85 4.41
C SER A 3 -12.60 -53.37 3.49
N ARG A 4 -12.13 -54.19 2.55
CA ARG A 4 -11.07 -53.84 1.61
C ARG A 4 -11.52 -52.75 0.64
N THR A 5 -12.74 -52.81 0.15
CA THR A 5 -13.32 -51.81 -0.73
C THR A 5 -13.47 -50.47 -0.04
N THR A 6 -13.92 -50.46 1.22
CA THR A 6 -14.06 -49.22 2.02
C THR A 6 -12.69 -48.57 2.26
N ILE A 7 -11.66 -49.35 2.63
CA ILE A 7 -10.31 -48.88 2.84
C ILE A 7 -9.75 -48.27 1.54
N PHE A 8 -9.91 -49.00 0.42
CA PHE A 8 -9.45 -48.48 -0.89
C PHE A 8 -10.14 -47.18 -1.27
N THR A 9 -11.45 -47.06 -1.09
CA THR A 9 -12.21 -45.83 -1.35
C THR A 9 -11.71 -44.66 -0.50
N VAL A 10 -11.48 -44.88 0.82
CA VAL A 10 -10.96 -43.85 1.71
C VAL A 10 -9.57 -43.39 1.28
N ILE A 11 -8.68 -44.33 0.96
CA ILE A 11 -7.32 -44.00 0.49
C ILE A 11 -7.40 -43.18 -0.80
N THR A 12 -8.25 -43.56 -1.76
CA THR A 12 -8.40 -42.86 -3.02
C THR A 12 -8.90 -41.44 -2.81
N ILE A 13 -9.86 -41.21 -1.91
CA ILE A 13 -10.36 -39.86 -1.56
C ILE A 13 -9.24 -39.04 -0.93
N VAL A 14 -8.51 -39.57 0.05
CA VAL A 14 -7.43 -38.88 0.74
C VAL A 14 -6.33 -38.49 -0.26
N VAL A 15 -5.91 -39.39 -1.14
CA VAL A 15 -4.90 -39.13 -2.16
C VAL A 15 -5.41 -38.08 -3.14
N GLY A 16 -6.68 -38.13 -3.54
CA GLY A 16 -7.29 -37.11 -4.40
C GLY A 16 -7.30 -35.72 -3.77
N LEU A 17 -7.67 -35.61 -2.51
CA LEU A 17 -7.66 -34.34 -1.77
C LEU A 17 -6.23 -33.76 -1.62
N LEU A 18 -5.26 -34.63 -1.31
CA LEU A 18 -3.85 -34.21 -1.24
C LEU A 18 -3.32 -33.73 -2.60
N ALA A 19 -3.70 -34.41 -3.67
CA ALA A 19 -3.32 -33.96 -5.02
C ALA A 19 -3.93 -32.60 -5.38
N ILE A 20 -5.20 -32.37 -5.05
CA ILE A 20 -5.86 -31.06 -5.25
C ILE A 20 -5.17 -29.96 -4.43
N GLU A 21 -4.85 -30.24 -3.17
CA GLU A 21 -4.16 -29.30 -2.29
C GLU A 21 -2.77 -28.93 -2.84
N LEU A 22 -2.00 -29.92 -3.30
CA LEU A 22 -0.68 -29.68 -3.91
C LEU A 22 -0.78 -28.88 -5.20
N LEU A 23 -1.77 -29.15 -6.04
CA LEU A 23 -2.02 -28.38 -7.25
C LEU A 23 -2.43 -26.95 -6.93
N ALA A 24 -3.29 -26.75 -5.93
CA ALA A 24 -3.68 -25.42 -5.49
C ALA A 24 -2.50 -24.63 -4.96
N ARG A 25 -1.67 -25.23 -4.12
CA ARG A 25 -0.43 -24.59 -3.60
C ARG A 25 0.54 -24.27 -4.73
N GLY A 26 0.73 -25.18 -5.68
CA GLY A 26 1.56 -24.94 -6.87
C GLY A 26 1.03 -23.78 -7.74
N ALA A 27 -0.27 -23.75 -7.97
CA ALA A 27 -0.92 -22.65 -8.71
C ALA A 27 -0.77 -21.31 -7.97
N PHE A 28 -1.01 -21.29 -6.65
CA PHE A 28 -0.79 -20.09 -5.82
C PHE A 28 0.66 -19.63 -5.86
N PHE A 29 1.61 -20.54 -5.78
CA PHE A 29 3.03 -20.21 -5.88
C PHE A 29 3.38 -19.61 -7.24
N VAL A 30 2.90 -20.21 -8.34
CA VAL A 30 3.14 -19.72 -9.69
C VAL A 30 2.47 -18.35 -9.90
N VAL A 31 1.20 -18.22 -9.53
CA VAL A 31 0.47 -16.94 -9.64
C VAL A 31 1.10 -15.87 -8.76
N GLY A 32 1.51 -16.19 -7.53
CA GLY A 32 2.21 -15.24 -6.66
C GLY A 32 3.55 -14.78 -7.23
N ARG A 33 4.29 -15.69 -7.90
CA ARG A 33 5.63 -15.37 -8.44
C ARG A 33 5.60 -14.67 -9.80
N TYR A 34 4.62 -14.99 -10.63
CA TYR A 34 4.57 -14.50 -12.02
C TYR A 34 3.37 -13.58 -12.28
N GLY A 35 2.35 -13.60 -11.43
CA GLY A 35 1.13 -12.82 -11.59
C GLY A 35 1.18 -11.40 -11.02
N GLY A 36 2.29 -10.95 -10.46
CA GLY A 36 2.42 -9.62 -9.86
C GLY A 36 1.50 -9.36 -8.64
N TRP A 37 0.86 -10.40 -8.09
CA TRP A 37 -0.07 -10.30 -6.96
C TRP A 37 0.63 -10.47 -5.59
N GLY A 38 1.96 -10.61 -5.60
CA GLY A 38 2.75 -10.77 -4.38
C GLY A 38 3.03 -9.43 -3.71
N TYR A 39 2.33 -9.12 -2.62
CA TYR A 39 2.97 -8.38 -1.56
C TYR A 39 4.01 -9.31 -0.97
N THR A 40 5.26 -9.06 -1.24
CA THR A 40 6.29 -9.67 -0.44
C THR A 40 6.29 -8.93 0.89
N ALA A 41 6.28 -9.65 2.01
CA ALA A 41 6.42 -9.06 3.34
C ALA A 41 7.68 -8.17 3.45
N TYR A 42 8.58 -8.28 2.50
CA TYR A 42 9.82 -7.51 2.34
C TYR A 42 9.61 -6.07 1.86
N ASP A 43 8.44 -5.75 1.25
CA ASP A 43 8.18 -4.39 0.74
C ASP A 43 7.81 -3.40 1.86
N TYR A 44 7.57 -3.89 3.08
CA TYR A 44 7.12 -3.08 4.21
C TYR A 44 8.11 -3.07 5.35
N ALA A 45 8.25 -1.91 6.00
CA ALA A 45 8.94 -1.74 7.27
C ALA A 45 7.95 -1.29 8.34
N TYR A 46 8.19 -1.72 9.58
CA TYR A 46 7.49 -1.15 10.72
C TYR A 46 7.79 0.34 10.84
N ARG A 47 6.75 1.14 11.02
CA ARG A 47 6.88 2.58 11.27
C ARG A 47 6.09 2.95 12.53
N PRO A 48 6.75 3.52 13.56
CA PRO A 48 6.09 3.88 14.81
C PRO A 48 4.84 4.73 14.57
N TYR A 49 3.79 4.47 15.36
CA TYR A 49 2.48 5.13 15.34
C TYR A 49 1.62 4.89 14.09
N ILE A 50 2.20 4.51 12.96
CA ILE A 50 1.48 4.27 11.70
C ILE A 50 1.27 2.77 11.48
N GLY A 51 2.15 1.92 12.02
CA GLY A 51 2.17 0.48 11.86
C GLY A 51 3.14 0.04 10.79
N PHE A 52 2.91 0.36 9.54
CA PHE A 52 3.80 -0.01 8.43
C PHE A 52 3.97 1.12 7.43
N ALA A 53 5.08 1.09 6.71
CA ALA A 53 5.34 1.93 5.55
C ALA A 53 6.14 1.13 4.53
N TYR A 54 6.25 1.63 3.31
CA TYR A 54 7.11 1.00 2.32
C TYR A 54 8.59 1.13 2.67
N GLN A 55 9.36 0.10 2.31
CA GLN A 55 10.82 0.14 2.36
C GLN A 55 11.35 1.17 1.35
N PRO A 56 12.33 2.00 1.75
CA PRO A 56 13.04 2.87 0.82
C PRO A 56 13.69 2.07 -0.33
N TYR A 57 13.67 2.65 -1.52
CA TYR A 57 14.28 2.13 -2.75
C TYR A 57 13.73 0.79 -3.27
N GLU A 58 12.79 0.16 -2.60
CA GLU A 58 12.21 -1.11 -2.99
C GLU A 58 10.98 -0.89 -3.90
N GLY A 59 10.82 -1.75 -4.92
CA GLY A 59 9.61 -1.79 -5.76
C GLY A 59 9.25 -0.47 -6.46
N GLY A 60 10.25 0.33 -6.87
CA GLY A 60 10.03 1.61 -7.56
C GLY A 60 9.58 2.73 -6.62
N ARG A 61 10.26 2.85 -5.47
CA ARG A 61 10.05 3.88 -4.46
C ARG A 61 11.32 4.69 -4.25
N ASP A 62 11.16 5.92 -3.77
CA ASP A 62 12.28 6.79 -3.41
C ASP A 62 12.88 6.42 -2.04
N ARG A 63 13.86 7.21 -1.61
CA ARG A 63 14.52 7.07 -0.30
C ARG A 63 13.58 7.24 0.91
N TYR A 64 12.39 7.77 0.72
CA TYR A 64 11.37 7.96 1.77
C TYR A 64 10.29 6.88 1.75
N GLY A 65 10.31 5.99 0.73
CA GLY A 65 9.28 4.98 0.51
C GLY A 65 8.04 5.49 -0.21
N PHE A 66 8.11 6.66 -0.87
CA PHE A 66 7.03 7.14 -1.74
C PHE A 66 7.16 6.55 -3.14
N THR A 67 6.02 6.32 -3.77
CA THR A 67 5.98 5.74 -5.10
C THR A 67 6.49 6.75 -6.13
N LEU A 68 7.42 6.29 -6.98
CA LEU A 68 7.97 7.08 -8.07
C LEU A 68 7.08 6.95 -9.31
N ASP A 69 6.88 8.05 -9.99
CA ASP A 69 6.38 8.07 -11.35
C ASP A 69 7.54 7.81 -12.35
N THR A 70 7.24 7.69 -13.65
CA THR A 70 8.21 7.23 -14.64
C THR A 70 9.44 8.13 -14.77
N ASN A 71 9.29 9.43 -14.51
CA ASN A 71 10.34 10.43 -14.66
C ASN A 71 10.96 10.87 -13.33
N ASP A 72 10.53 10.31 -12.22
CA ASP A 72 11.03 10.69 -10.91
C ASP A 72 12.44 10.16 -10.65
N ASP A 73 13.28 10.98 -10.00
CA ASP A 73 14.57 10.57 -9.48
C ASP A 73 14.40 9.80 -8.15
N PRO A 74 14.80 8.51 -8.08
CA PRO A 74 14.70 7.74 -6.84
C PRO A 74 15.60 8.28 -5.73
N THR A 75 16.60 9.08 -6.06
CA THR A 75 17.57 9.66 -5.11
C THR A 75 17.20 11.07 -4.67
N ARG A 76 16.07 11.62 -5.15
CA ARG A 76 15.64 12.98 -4.83
C ARG A 76 15.63 13.24 -3.33
N ASP A 77 16.09 14.43 -2.94
CA ASP A 77 16.06 14.89 -1.55
C ASP A 77 14.87 15.82 -1.30
N LEU A 78 13.84 15.28 -0.66
CA LEU A 78 12.63 16.05 -0.33
C LEU A 78 12.80 16.96 0.91
N THR A 79 13.93 16.92 1.60
CA THR A 79 14.24 17.88 2.68
C THR A 79 14.65 19.23 2.14
N GLU A 80 15.19 19.26 0.91
CA GLU A 80 15.50 20.46 0.17
C GLU A 80 14.36 20.78 -0.82
N LYS A 81 14.23 22.05 -1.17
CA LYS A 81 13.19 22.53 -2.06
C LYS A 81 13.67 23.74 -2.84
N ASP A 82 13.49 23.72 -4.14
CA ASP A 82 13.82 24.85 -5.00
C ASP A 82 12.83 26.02 -4.80
N THR A 83 13.30 27.23 -5.06
CA THR A 83 12.48 28.45 -4.91
C THR A 83 11.29 28.49 -5.85
N CYS A 84 11.39 27.82 -7.00
CA CYS A 84 10.32 27.74 -8.01
C CYS A 84 9.49 26.45 -7.90
N GLU A 85 9.76 25.60 -6.92
CA GLU A 85 9.03 24.35 -6.70
C GLU A 85 7.78 24.58 -5.86
N PHE A 86 6.65 24.02 -6.29
CA PHE A 86 5.43 23.88 -5.50
C PHE A 86 5.16 22.40 -5.26
N ARG A 87 5.29 21.97 -4.00
CA ARG A 87 5.25 20.55 -3.63
C ARG A 87 3.91 20.15 -3.04
N VAL A 88 3.27 19.19 -3.70
CA VAL A 88 2.00 18.59 -3.27
C VAL A 88 2.24 17.15 -2.82
N PHE A 89 1.79 16.78 -1.63
CA PHE A 89 1.72 15.38 -1.23
C PHE A 89 0.29 14.87 -1.39
N MET A 90 0.11 13.76 -2.10
CA MET A 90 -1.18 13.09 -2.19
C MET A 90 -1.13 11.79 -1.39
N LEU A 91 -1.83 11.78 -0.25
CA LEU A 91 -1.95 10.63 0.64
C LEU A 91 -3.27 9.91 0.39
N GLY A 92 -3.26 8.61 0.66
CA GLY A 92 -4.46 7.78 0.54
C GLY A 92 -4.15 6.31 0.46
N GLY A 93 -5.16 5.53 0.12
CA GLY A 93 -5.08 4.09 -0.03
C GLY A 93 -4.53 3.63 -1.40
N SER A 94 -4.92 2.41 -1.78
CA SER A 94 -4.53 1.78 -3.05
C SER A 94 -4.97 2.55 -4.31
N THR A 95 -5.99 3.39 -4.20
CA THR A 95 -6.47 4.26 -5.28
C THR A 95 -5.44 5.33 -5.63
N VAL A 96 -4.88 6.02 -4.63
CA VAL A 96 -3.81 7.01 -4.82
C VAL A 96 -2.54 6.34 -5.31
N LEU A 97 -2.19 5.20 -4.70
CA LEU A 97 -1.05 4.38 -5.14
C LEU A 97 -1.12 4.02 -6.63
N GLY A 98 -2.33 3.86 -7.19
CA GLY A 98 -2.52 3.39 -8.56
C GLY A 98 -2.25 1.90 -8.73
N ARG A 99 -2.55 1.08 -7.70
CA ARG A 99 -2.19 -0.33 -7.60
C ARG A 99 -2.57 -1.19 -8.81
N PHE A 100 -3.69 -0.86 -9.44
CA PHE A 100 -4.26 -1.66 -10.55
C PHE A 100 -3.98 -1.06 -11.94
N LEU A 101 -3.12 -0.04 -11.99
CA LEU A 101 -2.76 0.60 -13.25
C LEU A 101 -1.52 -0.08 -13.84
N GLU A 102 -1.53 -0.28 -15.16
CA GLU A 102 -0.41 -0.85 -15.90
C GLU A 102 0.78 0.12 -15.95
N SER A 103 0.50 1.44 -15.97
CA SER A 103 1.52 2.49 -15.97
C SER A 103 1.38 3.39 -14.76
N LYS A 104 2.52 3.76 -14.19
CA LYS A 104 2.59 4.74 -13.09
C LYS A 104 2.16 6.13 -13.52
N ASP A 105 2.32 6.50 -14.78
CA ASP A 105 1.87 7.78 -15.35
C ASP A 105 0.34 7.94 -15.34
N GLY A 106 -0.38 6.83 -15.14
CA GLY A 106 -1.83 6.81 -15.01
C GLY A 106 -2.34 7.13 -13.61
N THR A 107 -1.47 7.23 -12.61
CA THR A 107 -1.88 7.49 -11.21
C THR A 107 -2.51 8.87 -11.04
N LEU A 108 -3.31 9.05 -10.00
CA LEU A 108 -3.88 10.36 -9.68
C LEU A 108 -2.81 11.43 -9.46
N PRO A 109 -1.73 11.17 -8.66
CA PRO A 109 -0.64 12.12 -8.50
C PRO A 109 0.03 12.50 -9.81
N ALA A 110 0.43 11.54 -10.64
CA ALA A 110 1.10 11.80 -11.91
C ALA A 110 0.25 12.63 -12.89
N ARG A 111 -1.05 12.35 -12.94
CA ARG A 111 -1.98 13.13 -13.77
C ARG A 111 -2.16 14.54 -13.25
N LEU A 112 -2.26 14.72 -11.93
CA LEU A 112 -2.36 16.03 -11.30
C LEU A 112 -1.11 16.86 -11.58
N GLU A 113 0.07 16.27 -11.39
CA GLU A 113 1.35 16.93 -11.67
C GLU A 113 1.42 17.45 -13.12
N ARG A 114 1.10 16.57 -14.06
CA ARG A 114 1.08 16.94 -15.48
C ARG A 114 0.12 18.11 -15.76
N LEU A 115 -1.12 18.04 -15.27
CA LEU A 115 -2.12 19.09 -15.48
C LEU A 115 -1.71 20.43 -14.86
N LEU A 116 -1.12 20.42 -13.68
CA LEU A 116 -0.63 21.64 -13.02
C LEU A 116 0.53 22.25 -13.80
N ASN A 117 1.48 21.43 -14.26
CA ASN A 117 2.62 21.93 -15.03
C ASN A 117 2.22 22.41 -16.44
N GLU A 118 1.24 21.77 -17.10
CA GLU A 118 0.69 22.24 -18.38
C GLU A 118 0.00 23.61 -18.26
N GLN A 119 -0.54 23.96 -17.09
CA GLN A 119 -1.24 25.20 -16.82
C GLN A 119 -0.37 26.25 -16.11
N SER A 120 0.84 25.90 -15.75
CA SER A 120 1.76 26.80 -15.05
C SER A 120 2.19 27.95 -15.95
N SER A 121 1.95 29.19 -15.54
CA SER A 121 2.25 30.41 -16.32
C SER A 121 3.44 31.21 -15.77
N GLU A 122 3.95 30.88 -14.58
CA GLU A 122 4.90 31.75 -13.84
C GLU A 122 6.26 31.09 -13.56
N GLY A 123 6.61 30.02 -14.30
CA GLY A 123 7.86 29.31 -14.08
C GLY A 123 7.87 28.48 -12.78
N ILE A 124 6.70 28.28 -12.17
CA ILE A 124 6.54 27.36 -11.04
C ILE A 124 6.55 25.94 -11.57
N VAL A 125 7.34 25.07 -10.93
CA VAL A 125 7.38 23.64 -11.19
C VAL A 125 6.57 22.93 -10.09
N TYR A 126 5.49 22.31 -10.49
CA TYR A 126 4.68 21.49 -9.57
C TYR A 126 5.26 20.10 -9.48
N GLN A 127 5.51 19.65 -8.25
CA GLN A 127 5.90 18.27 -7.93
C GLN A 127 4.81 17.64 -7.08
N VAL A 128 4.21 16.55 -7.57
CA VAL A 128 3.14 15.83 -6.85
C VAL A 128 3.64 14.47 -6.39
N ILE A 129 3.88 14.35 -5.09
CA ILE A 129 4.43 13.14 -4.47
C ILE A 129 3.32 12.13 -4.23
N ASN A 130 3.47 10.93 -4.80
CA ASN A 130 2.58 9.81 -4.57
C ASN A 130 2.90 9.14 -3.22
N ALA A 131 2.20 9.54 -2.17
CA ALA A 131 2.29 8.96 -0.83
C ALA A 131 1.19 7.91 -0.56
N GLY A 132 0.52 7.41 -1.61
CA GLY A 132 -0.49 6.37 -1.51
C GLY A 132 0.10 5.04 -1.03
N LYS A 133 -0.61 4.37 -0.12
CA LYS A 133 -0.25 3.04 0.41
C LYS A 133 -1.46 2.13 0.47
N PRO A 134 -1.32 0.84 0.12
CA PRO A 134 -2.47 -0.06 0.11
C PRO A 134 -2.97 -0.27 1.53
N ALA A 135 -4.28 -0.40 1.64
CA ALA A 135 -5.00 -0.62 2.90
C ALA A 135 -4.85 0.48 3.97
N TYR A 136 -4.17 1.60 3.68
CA TYR A 136 -4.14 2.72 4.62
C TYR A 136 -5.55 3.27 4.86
N ILE A 137 -5.83 3.55 6.12
CA ILE A 137 -7.03 4.23 6.59
C ILE A 137 -6.71 5.70 6.91
N SER A 138 -7.72 6.54 7.05
CA SER A 138 -7.55 8.00 7.26
C SER A 138 -6.67 8.36 8.45
N VAL A 139 -6.71 7.58 9.52
CA VAL A 139 -5.83 7.79 10.70
C VAL A 139 -4.36 7.60 10.32
N GLN A 140 -4.03 6.59 9.53
CA GLN A 140 -2.65 6.32 9.13
C GLN A 140 -2.10 7.41 8.21
N THR A 141 -2.88 7.88 7.24
CA THR A 141 -2.48 8.98 6.36
C THR A 141 -2.34 10.29 7.13
N PHE A 142 -3.23 10.57 8.08
CA PHE A 142 -3.13 11.73 8.96
C PHE A 142 -1.85 11.68 9.83
N LEU A 143 -1.57 10.55 10.46
CA LEU A 143 -0.35 10.38 11.27
C LEU A 143 0.92 10.48 10.42
N GLU A 144 0.93 9.92 9.21
CA GLU A 144 2.05 10.06 8.29
C GLU A 144 2.29 11.53 7.92
N HIS A 145 1.22 12.25 7.59
CA HIS A 145 1.31 13.69 7.35
C HIS A 145 1.86 14.44 8.55
N ALA A 146 1.25 14.25 9.73
CA ALA A 146 1.58 15.01 10.92
C ALA A 146 2.99 14.75 11.46
N LEU A 147 3.45 13.50 11.40
CA LEU A 147 4.70 13.08 12.05
C LEU A 147 5.91 13.08 11.10
N TYR A 148 5.69 12.81 9.82
CA TYR A 148 6.82 12.57 8.91
C TYR A 148 6.87 13.56 7.73
N ILE A 149 5.73 14.04 7.22
CA ILE A 149 5.72 14.89 6.03
C ILE A 149 5.80 16.37 6.40
N LYS A 150 4.90 16.81 7.27
CA LYS A 150 4.67 18.23 7.57
C LYS A 150 5.92 19.04 7.88
N TYR A 151 6.79 18.51 8.72
CA TYR A 151 7.95 19.24 9.21
C TYR A 151 9.25 18.90 8.47
N SER A 152 9.33 17.69 7.89
CA SER A 152 10.58 17.19 7.33
C SER A 152 10.66 17.36 5.82
N LEU A 153 9.54 17.32 5.09
CA LEU A 153 9.53 17.26 3.64
C LEU A 153 8.93 18.50 2.94
N ARG A 154 8.67 19.55 3.71
CA ARG A 154 8.31 20.90 3.22
C ARG A 154 7.17 20.93 2.19
N PRO A 155 6.00 20.33 2.48
CA PRO A 155 4.84 20.42 1.58
C PRO A 155 4.31 21.86 1.50
N ASP A 156 3.88 22.32 0.32
CA ASP A 156 3.04 23.50 0.17
C ASP A 156 1.57 23.14 0.30
N PHE A 157 1.22 21.95 -0.20
CA PHE A 157 -0.14 21.46 -0.16
C PHE A 157 -0.18 19.96 0.13
N VAL A 158 -1.21 19.52 0.83
CA VAL A 158 -1.42 18.09 1.13
C VAL A 158 -2.86 17.72 0.81
N VAL A 159 -3.02 16.68 0.01
CA VAL A 159 -4.30 16.10 -0.35
C VAL A 159 -4.46 14.78 0.39
N HIS A 160 -5.52 14.65 1.18
CA HIS A 160 -5.96 13.39 1.75
C HIS A 160 -7.10 12.81 0.90
N PHE A 161 -6.86 11.69 0.25
CA PHE A 161 -7.85 10.97 -0.55
C PHE A 161 -8.17 9.63 0.09
N ASP A 162 -8.93 9.68 1.17
CA ASP A 162 -9.20 8.59 2.09
C ASP A 162 -10.69 8.20 2.14
N GLY A 163 -11.05 7.32 3.07
CA GLY A 163 -12.42 6.94 3.43
C GLY A 163 -12.84 5.57 2.90
N SER A 164 -12.32 5.12 1.76
CA SER A 164 -12.71 3.82 1.19
C SER A 164 -12.31 2.66 2.11
N ASN A 165 -11.06 2.64 2.56
CA ASN A 165 -10.58 1.58 3.46
C ASN A 165 -11.20 1.69 4.86
N ASP A 166 -11.48 2.90 5.32
CA ASP A 166 -12.20 3.13 6.58
C ASP A 166 -13.59 2.48 6.55
N SER A 167 -14.32 2.65 5.46
CA SER A 167 -15.66 2.09 5.30
C SER A 167 -15.69 0.56 5.18
N ILE A 168 -14.67 -0.02 4.52
CA ILE A 168 -14.55 -1.48 4.32
C ILE A 168 -14.01 -2.16 5.59
N GLY A 169 -13.02 -1.55 6.25
CA GLY A 169 -12.36 -2.08 7.44
C GLY A 169 -13.22 -1.99 8.69
N TYR A 170 -13.98 -0.92 8.82
CA TYR A 170 -14.74 -0.60 10.02
C TYR A 170 -15.70 -1.72 10.51
N PRO A 171 -16.52 -2.35 9.64
CA PRO A 171 -17.43 -3.41 10.08
C PRO A 171 -16.73 -4.73 10.43
N LYS A 172 -15.53 -4.96 9.90
CA LYS A 172 -14.82 -6.24 10.02
C LYS A 172 -13.89 -6.29 11.23
N TYR A 173 -13.28 -5.17 11.57
CA TYR A 173 -12.23 -5.11 12.60
C TYR A 173 -12.66 -4.39 13.87
N TRP A 174 -13.82 -3.74 13.89
CA TRP A 174 -14.37 -3.08 15.07
C TRP A 174 -15.73 -3.66 15.47
N PRO A 175 -15.77 -4.53 16.49
CA PRO A 175 -17.02 -4.93 17.10
C PRO A 175 -17.73 -3.67 17.61
N LYS A 176 -19.03 -3.56 17.37
CA LYS A 176 -19.85 -2.39 17.73
C LYS A 176 -19.86 -2.04 19.22
N GLU A 177 -19.30 -2.88 20.08
CA GLU A 177 -19.37 -2.80 21.54
C GLU A 177 -18.08 -2.36 22.23
N GLU A 178 -16.95 -2.29 21.53
CA GLU A 178 -15.67 -1.89 22.11
C GLU A 178 -15.10 -0.65 21.41
N TYR A 179 -15.57 0.51 21.81
CA TYR A 179 -14.87 1.78 21.58
C TYR A 179 -13.70 1.93 22.57
N SER A 180 -12.84 0.95 22.65
CA SER A 180 -11.55 1.11 23.29
C SER A 180 -10.57 1.63 22.25
N GLY A 181 -10.19 2.85 22.41
CA GLY A 181 -9.24 3.70 21.70
C GLY A 181 -8.62 3.23 20.37
N VAL A 182 -8.51 4.16 19.47
CA VAL A 182 -7.79 4.03 18.15
C VAL A 182 -6.41 3.38 18.32
N GLN A 183 -5.76 3.51 19.48
CA GLN A 183 -4.46 2.92 19.79
C GLN A 183 -4.50 1.39 19.91
N ASP A 184 -5.50 0.80 20.55
CA ASP A 184 -5.57 -0.65 20.76
C ASP A 184 -5.85 -1.38 19.46
N ASN A 185 -6.62 -0.77 18.57
CA ASN A 185 -6.94 -1.34 17.27
C ASN A 185 -5.76 -1.22 16.27
N LEU A 186 -5.00 -0.14 16.34
CA LEU A 186 -3.78 0.01 15.54
C LEU A 186 -2.71 -1.01 15.98
N HIS A 187 -2.60 -1.27 17.28
CA HIS A 187 -1.66 -2.24 17.85
C HIS A 187 -2.04 -3.66 17.41
N ARG A 188 -3.31 -4.05 17.53
CA ARG A 188 -3.80 -5.36 17.10
C ARG A 188 -3.60 -5.58 15.59
N TYR A 189 -3.89 -4.58 14.77
CA TYR A 189 -3.69 -4.65 13.32
C TYR A 189 -2.20 -4.80 12.95
N THR A 190 -1.32 -4.15 13.70
CA THR A 190 0.14 -4.31 13.52
C THR A 190 0.63 -5.67 13.96
N GLU A 191 0.15 -6.22 15.06
CA GLU A 191 0.51 -7.56 15.52
C GLU A 191 0.08 -8.64 14.52
N GLU A 192 -1.13 -8.55 13.95
CA GLU A 192 -1.62 -9.49 12.94
C GLU A 192 -0.85 -9.41 11.61
N LEU A 193 -0.27 -8.26 11.26
CA LEU A 193 0.51 -8.09 10.03
C LEU A 193 1.95 -8.61 10.17
N PHE A 194 2.49 -8.67 11.38
CA PHE A 194 3.89 -9.03 11.64
C PHE A 194 4.06 -10.32 12.45
N SER A 195 2.97 -11.01 12.81
CA SER A 195 2.96 -12.35 13.38
C SER A 195 2.91 -13.42 12.27
#